data_e9da2a9a5704050cca2cfc1426531966
#
_entry.id   e9da2a9a5704050cca2cfc1426531966
#
_cell.length_a   1.000
_cell.length_b   1.000
_cell.length_c   1.000
_cell.angle_alpha   90.00
_cell.angle_beta   90.00
_cell.angle_gamma   90.00
#
_symmetry.space_group_name_H-M   'P 1'
#
loop_
_entity.id
_entity.type
_entity.pdbx_description
1 polymer ?
#
loop_
_entity_poly.entity_id
_entity_poly.type
_entity_poly.pdbx_seq_one_letter_code
_entity_poly.pdbx_strand_id
1 'polypeptide(L)'
;MAKDLHTLIRFNEWSVDQRRRDLGEVLGSLADLESSLHRLGEELVREQRAVLASPEEAGFLYGNYANAVIGRRNHINTGIANMEQQVAEAREKLDEAYRELKKYEVVQETRDLRQAREEARQEQIELDEMGLQAYRRKHG
;
A
#
# COMPACT_ATOMS: atom_id res chain seq x y z
N MET A 1 -25.37 -13.02 -11.17
CA MET A 1 -24.85 -11.69 -11.54
C MET A 1 -24.42 -10.89 -10.33
N ALA A 2 -25.31 -10.60 -9.36
CA ALA A 2 -24.95 -9.88 -8.12
C ALA A 2 -23.90 -10.62 -7.28
N LYS A 3 -23.96 -11.95 -7.19
CA LYS A 3 -22.99 -12.77 -6.47
C LYS A 3 -21.58 -12.68 -7.07
N ASP A 4 -21.49 -12.65 -8.39
CA ASP A 4 -20.22 -12.59 -9.10
C ASP A 4 -19.51 -11.26 -8.84
N LEU A 5 -20.26 -10.16 -8.81
CA LEU A 5 -19.70 -8.84 -8.52
C LEU A 5 -19.24 -8.71 -7.07
N HIS A 6 -20.02 -9.22 -6.10
CA HIS A 6 -19.59 -9.26 -4.70
C HIS A 6 -18.34 -10.11 -4.51
N THR A 7 -18.25 -11.24 -5.20
CA THR A 7 -17.07 -12.11 -5.16
C THR A 7 -15.85 -11.39 -5.74
N LEU A 8 -16.02 -10.67 -6.85
CA LEU A 8 -14.96 -9.88 -7.46
C LEU A 8 -14.49 -8.76 -6.55
N ILE A 9 -15.41 -8.06 -5.89
CA ILE A 9 -15.06 -7.01 -4.94
C ILE A 9 -14.27 -7.59 -3.76
N ARG A 10 -14.70 -8.69 -3.18
CA ARG A 10 -13.98 -9.37 -2.09
C ARG A 10 -12.60 -9.82 -2.50
N PHE A 11 -12.48 -10.38 -3.71
CA PHE A 11 -11.18 -10.78 -4.26
C PHE A 11 -10.25 -9.59 -4.40
N ASN A 12 -10.77 -8.47 -4.90
CA ASN A 12 -9.96 -7.26 -5.09
C ASN A 12 -9.61 -6.59 -3.76
N GLU A 13 -10.49 -6.64 -2.76
CA GLU A 13 -10.17 -6.21 -1.39
C GLU A 13 -9.03 -7.03 -0.80
N TRP A 14 -9.10 -8.34 -0.96
CA TRP A 14 -8.02 -9.25 -0.55
C TRP A 14 -6.72 -8.93 -1.29
N SER A 15 -6.79 -8.70 -2.59
CA SER A 15 -5.63 -8.34 -3.41
C SER A 15 -4.97 -7.04 -2.92
N VAL A 16 -5.77 -6.02 -2.60
CA VAL A 16 -5.27 -4.77 -2.01
C VAL A 16 -4.55 -5.05 -0.70
N ASP A 17 -5.12 -5.86 0.18
CA ASP A 17 -4.50 -6.21 1.46
C ASP A 17 -3.17 -6.94 1.26
N GLN A 18 -3.08 -7.86 0.30
CA GLN A 18 -1.84 -8.55 -0.03
C GLN A 18 -0.77 -7.58 -0.53
N ARG A 19 -1.15 -6.65 -1.41
CA ARG A 19 -0.22 -5.64 -1.93
C ARG A 19 0.26 -4.67 -0.84
N ARG A 20 -0.61 -4.35 0.12
CA ARG A 20 -0.21 -3.55 1.30
C ARG A 20 0.82 -4.28 2.16
N ARG A 21 0.63 -5.57 2.38
CA ARG A 21 1.57 -6.41 3.14
C ARG A 21 2.91 -6.50 2.43
N ASP A 22 2.89 -6.74 1.13
CA ASP A 22 4.11 -6.79 0.31
C ASP A 22 4.89 -5.48 0.41
N LEU A 23 4.20 -4.35 0.29
CA LEU A 23 4.81 -3.03 0.44
C LEU A 23 5.40 -2.84 1.84
N GLY A 24 4.65 -3.25 2.88
CA GLY A 24 5.11 -3.17 4.27
C GLY A 24 6.39 -3.96 4.50
N GLU A 25 6.50 -5.17 3.94
CA GLU A 25 7.70 -6.01 4.04
C GLU A 25 8.91 -5.35 3.37
N VAL A 26 8.73 -4.83 2.17
CA VAL A 26 9.81 -4.16 1.43
C VAL A 26 10.24 -2.88 2.15
N LEU A 27 9.31 -2.09 2.66
CA LEU A 27 9.61 -0.89 3.45
C LEU A 27 10.36 -1.25 4.74
N GLY A 28 10.01 -2.36 5.39
CA GLY A 28 10.71 -2.87 6.55
C GLY A 28 12.16 -3.24 6.24
N SER A 29 12.38 -3.93 5.11
CA SER A 29 13.73 -4.29 4.64
C SER A 29 14.57 -3.05 4.32
N LEU A 30 13.96 -2.04 3.70
CA LEU A 30 14.63 -0.76 3.42
C LEU A 30 15.02 -0.06 4.73
N ALA A 31 14.12 -0.01 5.70
CA ALA A 31 14.39 0.59 7.01
C ALA A 31 15.54 -0.13 7.73
N ASP A 32 15.60 -1.45 7.65
CA ASP A 32 16.69 -2.25 8.23
C ASP A 32 18.05 -1.90 7.61
N LEU A 33 18.09 -1.74 6.29
CA LEU A 33 19.32 -1.34 5.58
C LEU A 33 19.74 0.08 5.95
N GLU A 34 18.80 1.00 6.03
CA GLU A 34 19.08 2.38 6.46
C GLU A 34 19.61 2.42 7.89
N SER A 35 19.04 1.60 8.78
CA SER A 35 19.52 1.47 10.17
C SER A 35 20.94 0.89 10.21
N SER A 36 21.24 -0.09 9.35
CA SER A 36 22.57 -0.69 9.24
C SER A 36 23.59 0.34 8.77
N LEU A 37 23.22 1.19 7.81
CA LEU A 37 24.08 2.26 7.32
C LEU A 37 24.38 3.28 8.44
N HIS A 38 23.37 3.64 9.19
CA HIS A 38 23.50 4.57 10.33
C HIS A 38 24.44 4.01 11.40
N ARG A 39 24.25 2.72 11.77
CA ARG A 39 25.13 2.03 12.75
C ARG A 39 26.57 1.97 12.27
N LEU A 40 26.76 1.72 10.97
CA LEU A 40 28.12 1.69 10.39
C LEU A 40 28.77 3.06 10.49
N GLY A 41 28.02 4.15 10.26
CA GLY A 41 28.50 5.51 10.43
C GLY A 41 28.90 5.81 11.88
N GLU A 42 28.11 5.39 12.85
CA GLU A 42 28.42 5.53 14.28
C GLU A 42 29.68 4.75 14.67
N GLU A 43 29.79 3.53 14.20
CA GLU A 43 30.95 2.67 14.41
C GLU A 43 32.22 3.35 13.87
N LEU A 44 32.15 3.90 12.66
CA LEU A 44 33.26 4.60 12.04
C LEU A 44 33.71 5.81 12.89
N VAL A 45 32.78 6.60 13.40
CA VAL A 45 33.08 7.74 14.25
C VAL A 45 33.79 7.28 15.53
N ARG A 46 33.34 6.19 16.16
CA ARG A 46 33.98 5.64 17.37
C ARG A 46 35.40 5.19 17.08
N GLU A 47 35.63 4.50 15.96
CA GLU A 47 36.96 4.04 15.56
C GLU A 47 37.91 5.20 15.23
N GLN A 48 37.40 6.27 14.59
CA GLN A 48 38.19 7.48 14.33
C GLN A 48 38.64 8.15 15.65
N ARG A 49 37.77 8.19 16.65
CA ARG A 49 38.12 8.74 17.97
C ARG A 49 39.16 7.91 18.68
N ALA A 50 39.05 6.57 18.55
CA ALA A 50 40.04 5.64 19.13
C ALA A 50 41.43 5.84 18.49
N VAL A 51 41.49 6.04 17.17
CA VAL A 51 42.74 6.30 16.44
C VAL A 51 43.36 7.62 16.89
N LEU A 52 42.57 8.67 17.09
CA LEU A 52 43.04 9.96 17.58
C LEU A 52 43.60 9.86 19.00
N ALA A 53 43.09 8.96 19.82
CA ALA A 53 43.58 8.71 21.18
C ALA A 53 44.91 7.97 21.21
N SER A 54 45.21 7.09 20.21
CA SER A 54 46.43 6.30 20.16
C SER A 54 46.91 6.12 18.71
N PRO A 55 47.41 7.25 18.07
CA PRO A 55 47.67 7.23 16.63
C PRO A 55 48.83 6.33 16.20
N GLU A 56 49.82 6.08 17.06
CA GLU A 56 51.00 5.27 16.71
C GLU A 56 50.70 3.77 16.63
N GLU A 57 49.82 3.25 17.48
CA GLU A 57 49.46 1.85 17.54
C GLU A 57 48.33 1.49 16.57
N ALA A 58 47.38 2.40 16.32
CA ALA A 58 46.17 2.14 15.61
C ALA A 58 46.20 2.52 14.12
N GLY A 59 47.15 3.38 13.69
CA GLY A 59 47.14 3.94 12.34
C GLY A 59 47.20 2.91 11.21
N PHE A 60 47.98 1.86 11.34
CA PHE A 60 48.09 0.81 10.34
C PHE A 60 46.82 -0.05 10.24
N LEU A 61 46.28 -0.43 11.40
CA LEU A 61 45.07 -1.24 11.50
C LEU A 61 43.83 -0.44 11.01
N TYR A 62 43.83 0.86 11.23
CA TYR A 62 42.76 1.74 10.78
C TYR A 62 42.62 1.78 9.26
N GLY A 63 43.75 1.76 8.51
CA GLY A 63 43.71 1.77 7.04
C GLY A 63 42.95 0.55 6.48
N ASN A 64 43.19 -0.64 7.02
CA ASN A 64 42.48 -1.85 6.64
C ASN A 64 41.01 -1.80 7.08
N TYR A 65 40.75 -1.29 8.26
CA TYR A 65 39.39 -1.11 8.79
C TYR A 65 38.58 -0.14 7.90
N ALA A 66 39.18 1.01 7.56
CA ALA A 66 38.51 2.01 6.70
C ALA A 66 38.14 1.43 5.33
N ASN A 67 39.02 0.63 4.72
CA ASN A 67 38.73 -0.04 3.45
C ASN A 67 37.58 -1.05 3.58
N ALA A 68 37.53 -1.79 4.68
CA ALA A 68 36.45 -2.75 4.95
C ALA A 68 35.12 -2.00 5.15
N VAL A 69 35.13 -0.85 5.83
CA VAL A 69 33.95 0.01 6.04
C VAL A 69 33.42 0.53 4.69
N ILE A 70 34.32 0.99 3.82
CA ILE A 70 33.94 1.47 2.48
C ILE A 70 33.25 0.34 1.71
N GLY A 71 33.81 -0.87 1.75
CA GLY A 71 33.20 -2.04 1.11
C GLY A 71 31.81 -2.36 1.65
N ARG A 72 31.65 -2.36 2.98
CA ARG A 72 30.36 -2.59 3.63
C ARG A 72 29.34 -1.49 3.30
N ARG A 73 29.79 -0.22 3.31
CA ARG A 73 28.95 0.91 2.94
C ARG A 73 28.44 0.77 1.50
N ASN A 74 29.32 0.43 0.58
CA ASN A 74 28.95 0.26 -0.83
C ASN A 74 27.94 -0.87 -0.99
N HIS A 75 28.13 -1.97 -0.27
CA HIS A 75 27.20 -3.11 -0.28
C HIS A 75 25.82 -2.71 0.26
N ILE A 76 25.78 -1.99 1.38
CA ILE A 76 24.53 -1.51 1.98
C ILE A 76 23.84 -0.51 1.03
N ASN A 77 24.57 0.42 0.45
CA ASN A 77 24.02 1.40 -0.51
C ASN A 77 23.43 0.73 -1.75
N THR A 78 24.10 -0.31 -2.26
CA THR A 78 23.56 -1.12 -3.36
C THR A 78 22.27 -1.81 -2.94
N GLY A 79 22.21 -2.36 -1.74
CA GLY A 79 21.01 -2.96 -1.18
C GLY A 79 19.88 -1.95 -1.03
N ILE A 80 20.17 -0.75 -0.56
CA ILE A 80 19.19 0.34 -0.44
C ILE A 80 18.62 0.69 -1.82
N ALA A 81 19.48 0.88 -2.84
CA ALA A 81 19.03 1.19 -4.18
C ALA A 81 18.10 0.09 -4.74
N ASN A 82 18.44 -1.18 -4.52
CA ASN A 82 17.61 -2.31 -4.93
C ASN A 82 16.27 -2.32 -4.17
N MET A 83 16.29 -2.04 -2.87
CA MET A 83 15.05 -1.97 -2.08
C MET A 83 14.16 -0.81 -2.49
N GLU A 84 14.74 0.36 -2.80
CA GLU A 84 13.98 1.51 -3.30
C GLU A 84 13.27 1.18 -4.62
N GLN A 85 13.92 0.42 -5.50
CA GLN A 85 13.31 -0.08 -6.73
C GLN A 85 12.14 -1.02 -6.42
N GLN A 86 12.32 -1.93 -5.47
CA GLN A 86 11.26 -2.85 -5.06
C GLN A 86 10.08 -2.12 -4.39
N VAL A 87 10.35 -1.06 -3.62
CA VAL A 87 9.32 -0.20 -3.04
C VAL A 87 8.50 0.46 -4.15
N ALA A 88 9.16 1.00 -5.16
CA ALA A 88 8.48 1.62 -6.31
C ALA A 88 7.57 0.62 -7.02
N GLU A 89 8.06 -0.60 -7.26
CA GLU A 89 7.28 -1.67 -7.89
C GLU A 89 6.10 -2.11 -7.02
N ALA A 90 6.31 -2.25 -5.71
CA ALA A 90 5.25 -2.63 -4.77
C ALA A 90 4.16 -1.57 -4.68
N ARG A 91 4.53 -0.29 -4.70
CA ARG A 91 3.57 0.84 -4.73
C ARG A 91 2.74 0.83 -5.99
N GLU A 92 3.37 0.58 -7.14
CA GLU A 92 2.66 0.51 -8.41
C GLU A 92 1.64 -0.64 -8.43
N LYS A 93 2.02 -1.81 -7.93
CA LYS A 93 1.12 -2.97 -7.81
C LYS A 93 -0.05 -2.68 -6.87
N LEU A 94 0.20 -1.97 -5.77
CA LEU A 94 -0.85 -1.55 -4.85
C LEU A 94 -1.81 -0.58 -5.52
N ASP A 95 -1.29 0.40 -6.26
CA ASP A 95 -2.11 1.37 -7.01
C ASP A 95 -2.98 0.68 -8.05
N GLU A 96 -2.44 -0.30 -8.77
CA GLU A 96 -3.19 -1.12 -9.73
C GLU A 96 -4.33 -1.89 -9.04
N ALA A 97 -4.04 -2.48 -7.89
CA ALA A 97 -5.04 -3.22 -7.11
C ALA A 97 -6.16 -2.30 -6.63
N TYR A 98 -5.84 -1.09 -6.18
CA TYR A 98 -6.83 -0.07 -5.81
C TYR A 98 -7.69 0.35 -6.99
N ARG A 99 -7.08 0.56 -8.15
CA ARG A 99 -7.83 0.93 -9.36
C ARG A 99 -8.82 -0.16 -9.77
N GLU A 100 -8.41 -1.42 -9.70
CA GLU A 100 -9.29 -2.54 -9.98
C GLU A 100 -10.45 -2.62 -8.98
N LEU A 101 -10.16 -2.48 -7.68
CA LEU A 101 -11.19 -2.47 -6.65
C LEU A 101 -12.18 -1.33 -6.87
N LYS A 102 -11.69 -0.13 -7.12
CA LYS A 102 -12.52 1.06 -7.35
C LYS A 102 -13.44 0.89 -8.55
N LYS A 103 -12.94 0.29 -9.60
CA LYS A 103 -13.71 -0.01 -10.81
C LYS A 103 -14.96 -0.85 -10.50
N TYR A 104 -14.81 -1.91 -9.72
CA TYR A 104 -15.92 -2.78 -9.33
C TYR A 104 -16.86 -2.12 -8.31
N GLU A 105 -16.31 -1.33 -7.39
CA GLU A 105 -17.11 -0.57 -6.43
C GLU A 105 -18.01 0.45 -7.14
N VAL A 106 -17.50 1.14 -8.15
CA VAL A 106 -18.28 2.09 -8.96
C VAL A 106 -19.40 1.37 -9.71
N VAL A 107 -19.12 0.20 -10.27
CA VAL A 107 -20.16 -0.61 -10.93
C VAL A 107 -21.25 -1.01 -9.94
N GLN A 108 -20.87 -1.42 -8.73
CA GLN A 108 -21.84 -1.79 -7.70
C GLN A 108 -22.70 -0.59 -7.26
N GLU A 109 -22.07 0.56 -7.03
CA GLU A 109 -22.80 1.79 -6.70
C GLU A 109 -23.82 2.17 -7.78
N THR A 110 -23.44 2.05 -9.03
CA THR A 110 -24.32 2.34 -10.17
C THR A 110 -25.51 1.40 -10.20
N ARG A 111 -25.28 0.11 -9.97
CA ARG A 111 -26.35 -0.89 -9.88
C ARG A 111 -27.29 -0.63 -8.73
N ASP A 112 -26.75 -0.27 -7.56
CA ASP A 112 -27.53 0.01 -6.36
C ASP A 112 -28.41 1.25 -6.59
N LEU A 113 -27.88 2.29 -7.22
CA LEU A 113 -28.66 3.48 -7.57
C LEU A 113 -29.79 3.18 -8.55
N ARG A 114 -29.52 2.38 -9.57
CA ARG A 114 -30.54 1.98 -10.54
C ARG A 114 -31.67 1.20 -9.87
N GLN A 115 -31.29 0.28 -8.99
CA GLN A 115 -32.26 -0.52 -8.26
C GLN A 115 -33.11 0.33 -7.33
N ALA A 116 -32.50 1.27 -6.59
CA ALA A 116 -33.21 2.19 -5.73
C ALA A 116 -34.20 3.07 -6.49
N ARG A 117 -33.80 3.58 -7.67
CA ARG A 117 -34.66 4.37 -8.55
C ARG A 117 -35.81 3.56 -9.09
N GLU A 118 -35.57 2.32 -9.49
CA GLU A 118 -36.60 1.42 -9.99
C GLU A 118 -37.61 1.08 -8.89
N GLU A 119 -37.15 0.79 -7.68
CA GLU A 119 -38.01 0.53 -6.53
C GLU A 119 -38.87 1.77 -6.21
N ALA A 120 -38.27 2.95 -6.19
CA ALA A 120 -38.97 4.20 -5.97
C ALA A 120 -40.04 4.47 -7.04
N ARG A 121 -39.71 4.16 -8.30
CA ARG A 121 -40.64 4.27 -9.41
C ARG A 121 -41.84 3.33 -9.24
N GLN A 122 -41.58 2.09 -8.86
CA GLN A 122 -42.63 1.10 -8.61
C GLN A 122 -43.53 1.51 -7.45
N GLU A 123 -42.96 2.00 -6.36
CA GLU A 123 -43.71 2.51 -5.22
C GLU A 123 -44.62 3.67 -5.63
N GLN A 124 -44.12 4.59 -6.45
CA GLN A 124 -44.90 5.71 -6.93
C GLN A 124 -46.06 5.27 -7.79
N ILE A 125 -45.85 4.28 -8.68
CA ILE A 125 -46.91 3.71 -9.50
C ILE A 125 -48.00 3.07 -8.61
N GLU A 126 -47.59 2.31 -7.61
CA GLU A 126 -48.53 1.66 -6.67
C GLU A 126 -49.33 2.69 -5.89
N LEU A 127 -48.70 3.76 -5.39
CA LEU A 127 -49.36 4.83 -4.68
C LEU A 127 -50.34 5.58 -5.57
N ASP A 128 -49.96 5.87 -6.81
CA ASP A 128 -50.84 6.53 -7.78
C ASP A 128 -52.05 5.67 -8.08
N GLU A 129 -51.88 4.35 -8.26
CA GLU A 129 -52.96 3.45 -8.52
C GLU A 129 -53.90 3.30 -7.33
N MET A 130 -53.37 3.24 -6.12
CA MET A 130 -54.17 3.23 -4.90
C MET A 130 -54.96 4.52 -4.75
N GLY A 131 -54.36 5.65 -5.08
CA GLY A 131 -55.04 6.95 -5.08
C GLY A 131 -56.18 7.00 -6.09
N LEU A 132 -55.98 6.48 -7.30
CA LEU A 132 -57.01 6.36 -8.32
C LEU A 132 -58.18 5.46 -7.87
N GLN A 133 -57.86 4.32 -7.28
CA GLN A 133 -58.91 3.40 -6.77
C GLN A 133 -59.71 4.05 -5.66
N ALA A 134 -59.06 4.73 -4.74
CA ALA A 134 -59.74 5.44 -3.64
C ALA A 134 -60.62 6.57 -4.20
N TYR A 135 -60.18 7.28 -5.20
CA TYR A 135 -60.96 8.31 -5.88
C TYR A 135 -62.20 7.72 -6.57
N ARG A 136 -62.05 6.63 -7.30
CA ARG A 136 -63.13 5.91 -7.97
C ARG A 136 -64.19 5.43 -6.98
N ARG A 137 -63.79 4.87 -5.82
CA ARG A 137 -64.72 4.42 -4.76
C ARG A 137 -65.51 5.59 -4.17
N LYS A 138 -64.91 6.75 -4.06
CA LYS A 138 -65.51 7.92 -3.47
C LYS A 138 -66.45 8.67 -4.44
N HIS A 139 -66.17 8.62 -5.72
CA HIS A 139 -66.90 9.38 -6.76
C HIS A 139 -67.64 8.50 -7.80
N GLY A 140 -67.49 7.22 -7.70
CA GLY A 140 -68.20 6.24 -8.52
C GLY A 140 -69.34 5.64 -7.82
#